data_924521eaea338dbe4612757e867b5897
#
_entry.id   924521eaea338dbe4612757e867b5897
#
_cell.length_a   1.000
_cell.length_b   1.000
_cell.length_c   1.000
_cell.angle_alpha   90.00
_cell.angle_beta   90.00
_cell.angle_gamma   90.00
#
_symmetry.space_group_name_H-M   'P 1'
#
loop_
_entity.id
_entity.type
_entity.pdbx_description
1 polymer ?
#
loop_
_entity_poly.entity_id
_entity_poly.type
_entity_poly.pdbx_seq_one_letter_code
_entity_poly.pdbx_strand_id
1 'polypeptide(L)'
;MSTPSSEESSKDSYDLSLNRPGASLRAKSLEIRRAHPVLVAILRLLGAHHEERAWRRGAEGEEEVAFQLRKLDATWRVLHSVPIGKNDADIDHVVIGPPGVFTLNTKNHLGGRVKVNSKAIYVNGKYQPYLTKSRAEGARAAELLRNACGFDVVVSPVIVVMASELTVKGAPEDVNVVGRKKIAKWLESRNPVLDTLTVERIYDVARQSSTWSN
;
A
#
# COMPACT_ATOMS: atom_id res chain seq x y z
N MET A 1 -4.82 -2.29 49.90
CA MET A 1 -4.28 -1.50 48.80
C MET A 1 -3.93 -2.47 47.68
N SER A 2 -4.85 -2.68 46.78
CA SER A 2 -4.71 -3.61 45.65
C SER A 2 -4.31 -2.79 44.42
N THR A 3 -3.15 -3.07 43.86
CA THR A 3 -2.67 -2.51 42.63
C THR A 3 -3.49 -3.05 41.44
N PRO A 4 -3.99 -2.24 40.53
CA PRO A 4 -4.62 -2.75 39.34
C PRO A 4 -3.51 -3.28 38.39
N SER A 5 -3.64 -4.57 38.06
CA SER A 5 -2.89 -5.24 37.02
C SER A 5 -3.17 -4.57 35.67
N SER A 6 -2.13 -4.05 35.05
CA SER A 6 -2.13 -3.60 33.66
C SER A 6 -2.27 -4.80 32.72
N GLU A 7 -3.47 -5.17 32.36
CA GLU A 7 -3.75 -5.98 31.17
C GLU A 7 -3.60 -5.06 29.94
N GLU A 8 -2.38 -4.88 29.50
CA GLU A 8 -2.09 -4.38 28.17
C GLU A 8 -2.56 -5.45 27.17
N SER A 9 -3.65 -5.15 26.47
CA SER A 9 -4.20 -5.95 25.39
C SER A 9 -3.14 -6.24 24.35
N SER A 10 -2.49 -7.36 24.45
CA SER A 10 -1.68 -7.96 23.37
C SER A 10 -2.64 -8.21 22.20
N LYS A 11 -2.67 -7.33 21.22
CA LYS A 11 -3.30 -7.64 19.93
C LYS A 11 -2.56 -8.84 19.37
N ASP A 12 -3.24 -9.96 19.23
CA ASP A 12 -2.68 -11.18 18.65
C ASP A 12 -2.01 -10.87 17.32
N SER A 13 -0.69 -11.13 17.25
CA SER A 13 0.06 -10.98 16.01
C SER A 13 -0.39 -12.05 15.03
N TYR A 14 -0.69 -11.64 13.79
CA TYR A 14 -1.07 -12.54 12.70
C TYR A 14 -0.14 -12.38 11.49
N ASP A 15 -0.14 -13.39 10.63
CA ASP A 15 0.73 -13.45 9.46
C ASP A 15 0.12 -12.72 8.27
N LEU A 16 0.71 -11.59 7.90
CA LEU A 16 0.29 -10.75 6.77
C LEU A 16 0.50 -11.42 5.40
N SER A 17 1.30 -12.49 5.31
CA SER A 17 1.43 -13.24 4.07
C SER A 17 0.14 -13.91 3.61
N LEU A 18 -0.82 -14.06 4.51
CA LEU A 18 -2.16 -14.59 4.25
C LEU A 18 -3.14 -13.52 3.75
N ASN A 19 -2.78 -12.25 3.83
CA ASN A 19 -3.62 -11.16 3.38
C ASN A 19 -3.82 -11.19 1.87
N ARG A 20 -5.03 -10.88 1.44
CA ARG A 20 -5.36 -10.72 0.02
C ARG A 20 -5.30 -9.26 -0.39
N PRO A 21 -4.93 -8.95 -1.65
CA PRO A 21 -5.01 -7.60 -2.18
C PRO A 21 -6.43 -7.04 -2.04
N GLY A 22 -6.55 -5.76 -1.61
CA GLY A 22 -7.84 -5.11 -1.42
C GLY A 22 -8.66 -5.61 -0.21
N ALA A 23 -8.08 -6.42 0.68
CA ALA A 23 -8.80 -7.01 1.82
C ALA A 23 -9.37 -5.94 2.76
N SER A 24 -8.61 -4.92 3.10
CA SER A 24 -9.04 -3.83 3.98
C SER A 24 -10.16 -2.99 3.37
N LEU A 25 -10.05 -2.66 2.08
CA LEU A 25 -11.10 -1.91 1.36
C LEU A 25 -12.41 -2.71 1.25
N ARG A 26 -12.31 -4.02 1.05
CA ARG A 26 -13.47 -4.91 1.03
C ARG A 26 -14.11 -5.03 2.43
N ALA A 27 -13.30 -5.15 3.48
CA ALA A 27 -13.79 -5.19 4.85
C ALA A 27 -14.54 -3.90 5.21
N LYS A 28 -13.98 -2.72 4.91
CA LYS A 28 -14.64 -1.41 5.10
C LYS A 28 -15.94 -1.30 4.31
N SER A 29 -15.96 -1.76 3.06
CA SER A 29 -17.18 -1.77 2.24
C SER A 29 -18.28 -2.66 2.84
N LEU A 30 -17.91 -3.82 3.39
CA LEU A 30 -18.85 -4.73 4.06
C LEU A 30 -19.35 -4.16 5.38
N GLU A 31 -18.51 -3.49 6.15
CA GLU A 31 -18.86 -2.86 7.41
C GLU A 31 -19.91 -1.75 7.21
N ILE A 32 -19.70 -0.87 6.23
CA ILE A 32 -20.66 0.18 5.85
C ILE A 32 -22.01 -0.45 5.44
N ARG A 33 -21.98 -1.54 4.67
CA ARG A 33 -23.20 -2.25 4.27
C ARG A 33 -23.95 -2.85 5.45
N ARG A 34 -23.24 -3.40 6.45
CA ARG A 34 -23.82 -4.00 7.65
C ARG A 34 -24.35 -2.94 8.61
N ALA A 35 -23.63 -1.83 8.80
CA ALA A 35 -24.01 -0.75 9.70
C ALA A 35 -25.25 0.03 9.20
N HIS A 36 -25.40 0.20 7.87
CA HIS A 36 -26.44 1.04 7.29
C HIS A 36 -27.13 0.40 6.07
N PRO A 37 -27.76 -0.78 6.19
CA PRO A 37 -28.29 -1.52 5.03
C PRO A 37 -29.39 -0.75 4.28
N VAL A 38 -30.27 -0.03 5.00
CA VAL A 38 -31.35 0.76 4.40
C VAL A 38 -30.82 2.02 3.71
N LEU A 39 -29.88 2.71 4.33
CA LEU A 39 -29.22 3.89 3.74
C LEU A 39 -28.49 3.53 2.45
N VAL A 40 -27.75 2.41 2.46
CA VAL A 40 -27.06 1.90 1.27
C VAL A 40 -28.06 1.55 0.15
N ALA A 41 -29.21 0.96 0.47
CA ALA A 41 -30.26 0.67 -0.51
C ALA A 41 -30.87 1.95 -1.11
N ILE A 42 -31.15 2.96 -0.28
CA ILE A 42 -31.66 4.27 -0.72
C ILE A 42 -30.63 5.00 -1.58
N LEU A 43 -29.37 5.05 -1.18
CA LEU A 43 -28.29 5.66 -1.95
C LEU A 43 -28.10 4.95 -3.30
N ARG A 44 -28.33 3.64 -3.35
CA ARG A 44 -28.37 2.86 -4.61
C ARG A 44 -29.48 3.30 -5.54
N LEU A 45 -30.68 3.48 -5.03
CA LEU A 45 -31.85 3.93 -5.81
C LEU A 45 -31.66 5.36 -6.32
N LEU A 46 -31.02 6.23 -5.53
CA LEU A 46 -30.79 7.64 -5.89
C LEU A 46 -29.53 7.86 -6.74
N GLY A 47 -28.81 6.80 -7.13
CA GLY A 47 -27.57 6.91 -7.94
C GLY A 47 -26.37 7.51 -7.19
N ALA A 48 -26.49 7.78 -5.89
CA ALA A 48 -25.49 8.43 -5.05
C ALA A 48 -24.40 7.45 -4.54
N HIS A 49 -23.91 6.57 -5.43
CA HIS A 49 -22.96 5.48 -5.09
C HIS A 49 -21.48 5.90 -5.10
N HIS A 50 -21.17 7.19 -4.90
CA HIS A 50 -19.79 7.64 -5.09
C HIS A 50 -18.78 6.94 -4.18
N GLU A 51 -19.11 6.73 -2.91
CA GLU A 51 -18.19 6.08 -1.96
C GLU A 51 -18.03 4.57 -2.24
N GLU A 52 -19.12 3.83 -2.37
CA GLU A 52 -19.04 2.38 -2.66
C GLU A 52 -18.28 2.09 -3.95
N ARG A 53 -18.53 2.92 -4.99
CA ARG A 53 -17.79 2.80 -6.26
C ARG A 53 -16.31 3.17 -6.11
N ALA A 54 -15.98 4.12 -5.23
CA ALA A 54 -14.60 4.49 -4.97
C ALA A 54 -13.84 3.35 -4.26
N TRP A 55 -14.43 2.74 -3.23
CA TRP A 55 -13.86 1.60 -2.51
C TRP A 55 -13.69 0.37 -3.42
N ARG A 56 -14.69 0.06 -4.22
CA ARG A 56 -14.59 -1.04 -5.18
C ARG A 56 -13.50 -0.80 -6.22
N ARG A 57 -13.43 0.40 -6.80
CA ARG A 57 -12.35 0.76 -7.75
C ARG A 57 -10.99 0.74 -7.10
N GLY A 58 -10.89 1.09 -5.82
CA GLY A 58 -9.66 0.94 -5.03
C GLY A 58 -9.22 -0.53 -4.99
N ALA A 59 -10.11 -1.42 -4.52
CA ALA A 59 -9.82 -2.84 -4.40
C ALA A 59 -9.46 -3.49 -5.77
N GLU A 60 -10.21 -3.17 -6.82
CA GLU A 60 -9.91 -3.62 -8.19
C GLU A 60 -8.51 -3.14 -8.64
N GLY A 61 -8.13 -1.93 -8.24
CA GLY A 61 -6.81 -1.37 -8.52
C GLY A 61 -5.69 -2.15 -7.85
N GLU A 62 -5.83 -2.45 -6.57
CA GLU A 62 -4.86 -3.23 -5.81
C GLU A 62 -4.73 -4.67 -6.35
N GLU A 63 -5.85 -5.31 -6.70
CA GLU A 63 -5.84 -6.65 -7.30
C GLU A 63 -5.10 -6.68 -8.65
N GLU A 64 -5.29 -5.65 -9.46
CA GLU A 64 -4.61 -5.52 -10.74
C GLU A 64 -3.09 -5.28 -10.57
N VAL A 65 -2.68 -4.51 -9.55
CA VAL A 65 -1.26 -4.36 -9.21
C VAL A 65 -0.69 -5.68 -8.69
N ALA A 66 -1.39 -6.35 -7.78
CA ALA A 66 -1.00 -7.67 -7.30
C ALA A 66 -0.85 -8.70 -8.43
N PHE A 67 -1.72 -8.65 -9.45
CA PHE A 67 -1.57 -9.48 -10.65
C PHE A 67 -0.25 -9.21 -11.39
N GLN A 68 0.19 -7.95 -11.48
CA GLN A 68 1.48 -7.64 -12.09
C GLN A 68 2.65 -8.12 -11.21
N LEU A 69 2.54 -7.97 -9.87
CA LEU A 69 3.57 -8.40 -8.93
C LEU A 69 3.80 -9.92 -8.92
N ARG A 70 2.79 -10.74 -9.28
CA ARG A 70 2.96 -12.19 -9.45
C ARG A 70 3.91 -12.60 -10.58
N LYS A 71 4.36 -11.66 -11.42
CA LYS A 71 5.37 -11.91 -12.46
C LYS A 71 6.80 -11.89 -11.93
N LEU A 72 7.00 -11.34 -10.74
CA LEU A 72 8.29 -11.37 -10.04
C LEU A 72 8.65 -12.81 -9.70
N ASP A 73 9.92 -13.13 -9.76
CA ASP A 73 10.42 -14.47 -9.46
C ASP A 73 10.46 -14.78 -7.95
N ALA A 74 10.98 -15.96 -7.60
CA ALA A 74 11.02 -16.45 -6.23
C ALA A 74 11.99 -15.70 -5.30
N THR A 75 12.80 -14.77 -5.82
CA THR A 75 13.67 -13.92 -5.01
C THR A 75 12.93 -12.72 -4.38
N TRP A 76 11.68 -12.53 -4.75
CA TRP A 76 10.83 -11.46 -4.25
C TRP A 76 9.80 -11.96 -3.25
N ARG A 77 9.49 -11.12 -2.28
CA ARG A 77 8.43 -11.31 -1.28
C ARG A 77 7.44 -10.17 -1.37
N VAL A 78 6.16 -10.47 -1.33
CA VAL A 78 5.09 -9.48 -1.45
C VAL A 78 4.10 -9.67 -0.32
N LEU A 79 3.81 -8.60 0.41
CA LEU A 79 2.74 -8.51 1.39
C LEU A 79 1.66 -7.57 0.88
N HIS A 80 0.40 -7.88 1.17
CA HIS A 80 -0.76 -7.10 0.73
C HIS A 80 -1.52 -6.53 1.91
N SER A 81 -2.15 -5.36 1.75
CA SER A 81 -2.98 -4.70 2.77
C SER A 81 -2.28 -4.69 4.13
N VAL A 82 -1.10 -4.07 4.18
CA VAL A 82 -0.26 -4.02 5.38
C VAL A 82 -0.72 -2.85 6.25
N PRO A 83 -1.28 -3.10 7.46
CA PRO A 83 -1.75 -2.03 8.33
C PRO A 83 -0.57 -1.16 8.78
N ILE A 84 -0.74 0.16 8.79
CA ILE A 84 0.31 1.07 9.23
C ILE A 84 -0.28 2.21 10.09
N GLY A 85 0.11 2.26 11.36
CA GLY A 85 -0.33 3.31 12.28
C GLY A 85 -1.72 3.09 12.87
N LYS A 86 -2.24 4.14 13.55
CA LYS A 86 -3.43 4.06 14.42
C LYS A 86 -4.77 4.35 13.72
N ASN A 87 -4.76 4.82 12.47
CA ASN A 87 -5.95 5.38 11.80
C ASN A 87 -6.48 4.51 10.66
N ASP A 88 -6.45 3.19 10.78
CA ASP A 88 -6.89 2.25 9.73
C ASP A 88 -6.25 2.54 8.35
N ALA A 89 -5.06 3.10 8.34
CA ALA A 89 -4.30 3.30 7.12
C ALA A 89 -3.53 2.02 6.78
N ASP A 90 -3.57 1.64 5.51
CA ASP A 90 -2.84 0.48 5.00
C ASP A 90 -1.91 0.89 3.88
N ILE A 91 -0.79 0.18 3.77
CA ILE A 91 0.01 0.15 2.56
C ILE A 91 -0.57 -0.94 1.67
N ASP A 92 -0.93 -0.60 0.43
CA ASP A 92 -1.55 -1.55 -0.49
C ASP A 92 -0.68 -2.80 -0.70
N HIS A 93 0.64 -2.59 -0.92
CA HIS A 93 1.61 -3.68 -1.01
C HIS A 93 2.97 -3.26 -0.44
N VAL A 94 3.63 -4.16 0.29
CA VAL A 94 5.05 -4.10 0.63
C VAL A 94 5.77 -5.15 -0.20
N VAL A 95 6.76 -4.71 -0.99
CA VAL A 95 7.54 -5.58 -1.88
C VAL A 95 8.99 -5.58 -1.43
N ILE A 96 9.54 -6.76 -1.18
CA ILE A 96 10.91 -6.96 -0.68
C ILE A 96 11.63 -7.84 -1.68
N GLY A 97 12.81 -7.43 -2.12
CA GLY A 97 13.59 -8.18 -3.08
C GLY A 97 15.04 -7.72 -3.16
N PRO A 98 15.84 -8.26 -4.09
CA PRO A 98 17.24 -7.91 -4.20
C PRO A 98 17.53 -6.40 -4.30
N PRO A 99 16.70 -5.55 -4.95
CA PRO A 99 16.95 -4.12 -4.99
C PRO A 99 16.54 -3.34 -3.73
N GLY A 100 15.92 -3.99 -2.73
CA GLY A 100 15.49 -3.34 -1.49
C GLY A 100 14.03 -3.56 -1.14
N VAL A 101 13.51 -2.66 -0.31
CA VAL A 101 12.12 -2.66 0.16
C VAL A 101 11.34 -1.50 -0.47
N PHE A 102 10.14 -1.79 -0.92
CA PHE A 102 9.27 -0.84 -1.60
C PHE A 102 7.88 -0.83 -0.95
N THR A 103 7.36 0.36 -0.63
CA THR A 103 5.95 0.54 -0.29
C THR A 103 5.21 1.00 -1.54
N LEU A 104 4.24 0.22 -2.00
CA LEU A 104 3.44 0.55 -3.18
C LEU A 104 2.07 1.03 -2.75
N ASN A 105 1.66 2.17 -3.30
CA ASN A 105 0.34 2.74 -3.13
C ASN A 105 -0.33 2.91 -4.49
N THR A 106 -1.45 2.24 -4.69
CA THR A 106 -2.16 2.17 -5.97
C THR A 106 -3.11 3.35 -6.13
N LYS A 107 -3.08 4.00 -7.27
CA LYS A 107 -4.00 5.10 -7.62
C LYS A 107 -4.76 4.75 -8.89
N ASN A 108 -6.01 4.34 -8.71
CA ASN A 108 -6.88 3.93 -9.81
C ASN A 108 -7.67 5.13 -10.38
N HIS A 109 -7.22 5.62 -11.52
CA HIS A 109 -7.82 6.70 -12.30
C HIS A 109 -8.13 6.25 -13.73
N LEU A 110 -8.70 5.04 -13.88
CA LEU A 110 -9.15 4.55 -15.19
C LEU A 110 -10.10 5.57 -15.83
N GLY A 111 -9.85 5.90 -17.09
CA GLY A 111 -10.56 6.96 -17.81
C GLY A 111 -10.00 8.37 -17.57
N GLY A 112 -9.08 8.55 -16.62
CA GLY A 112 -8.47 9.84 -16.30
C GLY A 112 -7.09 10.04 -16.92
N ARG A 113 -6.65 11.31 -16.89
CA ARG A 113 -5.30 11.74 -17.27
C ARG A 113 -4.51 12.12 -16.03
N VAL A 114 -3.35 11.50 -15.84
CA VAL A 114 -2.44 11.77 -14.72
C VAL A 114 -1.20 12.46 -15.24
N LYS A 115 -0.88 13.62 -14.69
CA LYS A 115 0.36 14.37 -14.97
C LYS A 115 1.20 14.43 -13.70
N VAL A 116 2.47 14.10 -13.83
CA VAL A 116 3.46 14.10 -12.76
C VAL A 116 4.57 15.06 -13.11
N ASN A 117 4.98 15.89 -12.18
CA ASN A 117 6.22 16.66 -12.23
C ASN A 117 7.03 16.43 -10.95
N SER A 118 8.20 17.05 -10.82
CA SER A 118 9.08 16.87 -9.66
C SER A 118 8.45 17.24 -8.30
N LYS A 119 7.39 18.06 -8.28
CA LYS A 119 6.79 18.59 -7.04
C LYS A 119 5.36 18.12 -6.79
N ALA A 120 4.65 17.64 -7.81
CA ALA A 120 3.20 17.41 -7.70
C ALA A 120 2.67 16.37 -8.69
N ILE A 121 1.52 15.78 -8.32
CA ILE A 121 0.70 14.93 -9.18
C ILE A 121 -0.65 15.61 -9.40
N TYR A 122 -1.12 15.60 -10.63
CA TYR A 122 -2.42 16.14 -11.02
C TYR A 122 -3.25 15.06 -11.71
N VAL A 123 -4.52 14.96 -11.34
CA VAL A 123 -5.51 14.08 -11.99
C VAL A 123 -6.57 14.95 -12.63
N ASN A 124 -6.71 14.86 -13.95
CA ASN A 124 -7.62 15.70 -14.74
C ASN A 124 -7.46 17.22 -14.43
N GLY A 125 -6.21 17.65 -14.24
CA GLY A 125 -5.86 19.02 -13.89
C GLY A 125 -5.97 19.40 -12.41
N LYS A 126 -6.49 18.55 -11.55
CA LYS A 126 -6.61 18.80 -10.11
C LYS A 126 -5.43 18.22 -9.34
N TYR A 127 -4.82 19.03 -8.48
CA TYR A 127 -3.74 18.62 -7.57
C TYR A 127 -4.16 17.45 -6.68
N GLN A 128 -3.21 16.51 -6.44
CA GLN A 128 -3.38 15.38 -5.54
C GLN A 128 -2.21 15.31 -4.55
N PRO A 129 -2.47 15.13 -3.24
CA PRO A 129 -1.43 15.07 -2.20
C PRO A 129 -0.74 13.70 -2.12
N TYR A 130 -0.62 12.99 -3.23
CA TYR A 130 -0.12 11.62 -3.25
C TYR A 130 1.35 11.51 -2.88
N LEU A 131 2.18 12.47 -3.31
CA LEU A 131 3.60 12.47 -2.98
C LEU A 131 3.82 12.58 -1.47
N THR A 132 3.16 13.53 -0.81
CA THR A 132 3.28 13.75 0.64
C THR A 132 2.84 12.52 1.43
N LYS A 133 1.71 11.92 1.03
CA LYS A 133 1.22 10.69 1.68
C LYS A 133 2.17 9.52 1.49
N SER A 134 2.67 9.31 0.27
CA SER A 134 3.59 8.21 -0.02
C SER A 134 4.94 8.35 0.71
N ARG A 135 5.45 9.58 0.85
CA ARG A 135 6.63 9.87 1.68
C ARG A 135 6.42 9.46 3.14
N ALA A 136 5.31 9.90 3.72
CA ALA A 136 4.99 9.61 5.11
C ALA A 136 4.85 8.10 5.36
N GLU A 137 4.17 7.38 4.46
CA GLU A 137 4.03 5.93 4.51
C GLU A 137 5.40 5.23 4.41
N GLY A 138 6.24 5.61 3.45
CA GLY A 138 7.59 5.05 3.28
C GLY A 138 8.50 5.32 4.47
N ALA A 139 8.50 6.54 5.00
CA ALA A 139 9.27 6.91 6.18
C ALA A 139 8.83 6.12 7.42
N ARG A 140 7.52 5.99 7.62
CA ARG A 140 6.99 5.19 8.74
C ARG A 140 7.32 3.72 8.60
N ALA A 141 7.21 3.15 7.40
CA ALA A 141 7.59 1.76 7.12
C ALA A 141 9.09 1.53 7.39
N ALA A 142 9.96 2.44 6.98
CA ALA A 142 11.40 2.37 7.25
C ALA A 142 11.70 2.36 8.76
N GLU A 143 11.05 3.24 9.53
CA GLU A 143 11.19 3.30 10.99
C GLU A 143 10.78 1.99 11.66
N LEU A 144 9.60 1.47 11.31
CA LEU A 144 9.05 0.23 11.89
C LEU A 144 9.93 -0.98 11.56
N LEU A 145 10.35 -1.11 10.31
CA LEU A 145 11.22 -2.20 9.88
C LEU A 145 12.61 -2.10 10.52
N ARG A 146 13.21 -0.91 10.62
CA ARG A 146 14.48 -0.71 11.32
C ARG A 146 14.39 -1.16 12.78
N ASN A 147 13.33 -0.76 13.48
CA ASN A 147 13.15 -1.12 14.89
C ASN A 147 12.98 -2.64 15.06
N ALA A 148 12.25 -3.29 14.18
CA ALA A 148 11.98 -4.72 14.25
C ALA A 148 13.15 -5.59 13.74
N CYS A 149 13.88 -5.14 12.72
CA CYS A 149 15.05 -5.87 12.17
C CYS A 149 16.31 -5.67 12.99
N GLY A 150 16.45 -4.54 13.73
CA GLY A 150 17.66 -4.16 14.45
C GLY A 150 18.78 -3.61 13.56
N PHE A 151 18.49 -3.28 12.30
CA PHE A 151 19.41 -2.62 11.37
C PHE A 151 18.63 -1.70 10.41
N ASP A 152 19.35 -0.78 9.76
CA ASP A 152 18.72 0.17 8.84
C ASP A 152 18.14 -0.51 7.61
N VAL A 153 16.83 -0.27 7.37
CA VAL A 153 16.11 -0.74 6.19
C VAL A 153 15.69 0.48 5.37
N VAL A 154 16.29 0.60 4.19
CA VAL A 154 15.89 1.65 3.23
C VAL A 154 14.61 1.24 2.54
N VAL A 155 13.59 2.08 2.65
CA VAL A 155 12.29 1.87 2.00
C VAL A 155 12.07 2.92 0.92
N SER A 156 11.77 2.46 -0.29
CA SER A 156 11.50 3.30 -1.45
C SER A 156 9.99 3.39 -1.70
N PRO A 157 9.36 4.57 -1.50
CA PRO A 157 7.94 4.71 -1.78
C PRO A 157 7.66 4.76 -3.29
N VAL A 158 6.59 4.08 -3.69
CA VAL A 158 6.16 3.96 -5.10
C VAL A 158 4.67 4.22 -5.22
N ILE A 159 4.29 5.13 -6.09
CA ILE A 159 2.90 5.33 -6.49
C ILE A 159 2.67 4.58 -7.79
N VAL A 160 1.80 3.56 -7.75
CA VAL A 160 1.43 2.79 -8.94
C VAL A 160 0.16 3.37 -9.56
N VAL A 161 0.28 3.92 -10.77
CA VAL A 161 -0.81 4.63 -11.44
C VAL A 161 -1.51 3.75 -12.46
N MET A 162 -2.84 3.70 -12.36
CA MET A 162 -3.74 3.19 -13.38
C MET A 162 -4.52 4.36 -13.98
N ALA A 163 -4.20 4.73 -15.21
CA ALA A 163 -4.84 5.83 -15.92
C ALA A 163 -4.91 5.53 -17.41
N SER A 164 -5.77 6.23 -18.14
CA SER A 164 -5.80 6.18 -19.61
C SER A 164 -4.55 6.84 -20.19
N GLU A 165 -4.06 7.89 -19.55
CA GLU A 165 -2.85 8.59 -19.93
C GLU A 165 -2.03 8.92 -18.67
N LEU A 166 -0.75 8.56 -18.67
CA LEU A 166 0.23 8.92 -17.65
C LEU A 166 1.39 9.68 -18.32
N THR A 167 1.50 10.96 -18.00
CA THR A 167 2.60 11.82 -18.46
C THR A 167 3.50 12.18 -17.28
N VAL A 168 4.78 11.86 -17.36
CA VAL A 168 5.79 12.22 -16.35
C VAL A 168 6.72 13.28 -16.95
N LYS A 169 6.62 14.51 -16.45
CA LYS A 169 7.48 15.65 -16.78
C LYS A 169 8.37 16.00 -15.60
N GLY A 170 9.42 15.24 -15.39
CA GLY A 170 10.29 15.32 -14.22
C GLY A 170 9.80 14.38 -13.10
N ALA A 171 10.67 13.47 -12.68
CA ALA A 171 10.41 12.55 -11.59
C ALA A 171 10.58 13.27 -10.23
N PRO A 172 9.73 13.02 -9.24
CA PRO A 172 10.02 13.37 -7.85
C PRO A 172 11.30 12.65 -7.38
N GLU A 173 12.09 13.30 -6.53
CA GLU A 173 13.41 12.76 -6.12
C GLU A 173 13.29 11.54 -5.20
N ASP A 174 12.27 11.52 -4.35
CA ASP A 174 12.11 10.61 -3.23
C ASP A 174 10.88 9.69 -3.32
N VAL A 175 10.06 9.84 -4.36
CA VAL A 175 8.87 9.00 -4.61
C VAL A 175 8.86 8.58 -6.07
N ASN A 176 8.86 7.29 -6.29
CA ASN A 176 8.75 6.75 -7.64
C ASN A 176 7.30 6.75 -8.13
N VAL A 177 7.07 7.08 -9.39
CA VAL A 177 5.74 7.01 -10.00
C VAL A 177 5.80 6.12 -11.23
N VAL A 178 5.06 5.00 -11.18
CA VAL A 178 5.16 3.94 -12.17
C VAL A 178 3.76 3.56 -12.67
N GLY A 179 3.61 3.40 -13.96
CA GLY A 179 2.37 2.86 -14.52
C GLY A 179 2.20 1.37 -14.21
N ARG A 180 0.97 0.95 -13.83
CA ARG A 180 0.65 -0.43 -13.43
C ARG A 180 1.31 -1.51 -14.29
N LYS A 181 1.17 -1.43 -15.62
CA LYS A 181 1.71 -2.46 -16.53
C LYS A 181 3.23 -2.59 -16.52
N LYS A 182 3.93 -1.60 -15.97
CA LYS A 182 5.39 -1.54 -15.95
C LYS A 182 5.99 -1.88 -14.59
N ILE A 183 5.18 -2.07 -13.53
CA ILE A 183 5.68 -2.16 -12.14
C ILE A 183 6.64 -3.33 -11.93
N ALA A 184 6.33 -4.54 -12.37
CA ALA A 184 7.21 -5.70 -12.19
C ALA A 184 8.55 -5.47 -12.91
N LYS A 185 8.51 -5.12 -14.21
CA LYS A 185 9.73 -4.84 -14.98
C LYS A 185 10.54 -3.68 -14.40
N TRP A 186 9.88 -2.67 -13.84
CA TRP A 186 10.54 -1.54 -13.20
C TRP A 186 11.27 -1.98 -11.93
N LEU A 187 10.65 -2.81 -11.09
CA LEU A 187 11.27 -3.39 -9.90
C LEU A 187 12.51 -4.22 -10.27
N GLU A 188 12.38 -5.14 -11.24
CA GLU A 188 13.47 -6.00 -11.75
C GLU A 188 14.63 -5.19 -12.37
N SER A 189 14.36 -3.99 -12.89
CA SER A 189 15.40 -3.13 -13.49
C SER A 189 16.23 -2.36 -12.47
N ARG A 190 15.95 -2.47 -11.18
CA ARG A 190 16.71 -1.82 -10.11
C ARG A 190 17.96 -2.63 -9.78
N ASN A 191 19.04 -1.93 -9.40
CA ASN A 191 20.28 -2.61 -9.01
C ASN A 191 20.09 -3.38 -7.71
N PRO A 192 20.55 -4.64 -7.61
CA PRO A 192 20.50 -5.38 -6.36
C PRO A 192 21.43 -4.77 -5.31
N VAL A 193 20.92 -4.65 -4.08
CA VAL A 193 21.66 -4.12 -2.92
C VAL A 193 21.51 -5.02 -1.69
N LEU A 194 20.57 -5.97 -1.71
CA LEU A 194 20.34 -6.94 -0.65
C LEU A 194 20.69 -8.35 -1.15
N ASP A 195 21.31 -9.13 -0.31
CA ASP A 195 21.45 -10.56 -0.51
C ASP A 195 20.19 -11.34 -0.12
N THR A 196 20.13 -12.61 -0.49
CA THR A 196 18.96 -13.46 -0.23
C THR A 196 18.66 -13.59 1.27
N LEU A 197 19.68 -13.72 2.12
CA LEU A 197 19.50 -13.86 3.57
C LEU A 197 18.89 -12.58 4.18
N THR A 198 19.34 -11.43 3.73
CA THR A 198 18.80 -10.14 4.17
C THR A 198 17.36 -9.94 3.71
N VAL A 199 17.03 -10.35 2.48
CA VAL A 199 15.64 -10.32 1.96
C VAL A 199 14.74 -11.18 2.84
N GLU A 200 15.13 -12.44 3.14
CA GLU A 200 14.33 -13.33 3.98
C GLU A 200 14.19 -12.78 5.42
N ARG A 201 15.26 -12.28 6.00
CA ARG A 201 15.23 -11.71 7.35
C ARG A 201 14.29 -10.52 7.45
N ILE A 202 14.28 -9.60 6.46
CA ILE A 202 13.35 -8.48 6.42
C ILE A 202 11.91 -9.02 6.24
N TYR A 203 11.71 -10.00 5.37
CA TYR A 203 10.40 -10.58 5.13
C TYR A 203 9.81 -11.26 6.36
N ASP A 204 10.60 -12.07 7.08
CA ASP A 204 10.12 -12.77 8.28
C ASP A 204 9.64 -11.81 9.37
N VAL A 205 10.28 -10.66 9.47
CA VAL A 205 9.86 -9.58 10.36
C VAL A 205 8.65 -8.83 9.79
N ALA A 206 8.69 -8.46 8.51
CA ALA A 206 7.64 -7.68 7.87
C ALA A 206 6.29 -8.43 7.78
N ARG A 207 6.29 -9.76 7.71
CA ARG A 207 5.05 -10.55 7.68
C ARG A 207 4.31 -10.59 9.01
N GLN A 208 4.92 -10.19 10.11
CA GLN A 208 4.25 -10.12 11.42
C GLN A 208 3.46 -8.82 11.55
N SER A 209 2.15 -8.92 11.82
CA SER A 209 1.29 -7.73 11.97
C SER A 209 1.73 -6.83 13.13
N SER A 210 2.34 -7.39 14.16
CA SER A 210 2.89 -6.65 15.31
C SER A 210 4.02 -5.70 14.92
N THR A 211 4.77 -5.96 13.85
CA THR A 211 5.80 -5.06 13.33
C THR A 211 5.25 -3.68 12.96
N TRP A 212 4.00 -3.60 12.54
CA TRP A 212 3.35 -2.42 11.99
C TRP A 212 2.45 -1.68 12.99
N SER A 213 2.30 -2.21 14.20
CA SER A 213 1.31 -1.73 15.19
C SER A 213 1.84 -0.68 16.19
N ASN A 214 3.12 -0.34 16.14
CA ASN A 214 3.80 0.58 17.08
C ASN A 214 3.80 2.05 16.60
#